data_82a8ea3a950914cc8a5c0bf26d416d5f
#
_entry.id   82a8ea3a950914cc8a5c0bf26d416d5f
#
_cell.length_a   1.000
_cell.length_b   1.000
_cell.length_c   1.000
_cell.angle_alpha   90.00
_cell.angle_beta   90.00
_cell.angle_gamma   90.00
#
_symmetry.space_group_name_H-M   'P 1'
#
loop_
_entity.id
_entity.type
_entity.pdbx_description
1 polymer ?
#
loop_
_entity_poly.entity_id
_entity_poly.type
_entity_poly.pdbx_seq_one_letter_code
_entity_poly.pdbx_strand_id
1 'polypeptide(L)'
;MNNNRLKRLEFMVTNDCNLNCKYCYAKSGTYGQSPNYISKEVIDRTVELLHEFEINVIDELVLFGGEPTMNLEAIEYLCRIMKKEYNNPLIKMVSNLTLLDEKLVYILKNYPINLTVSLDGPRFINDEQRIFKNSARSVFEVVSENLNLLNKENIRINSIETTYTNYISKYMSRKEVASYIFDKFDNIDTVQVCDEYETFSDLAYPQHIFFRDLDIDESDIEKLSYINLKDESGDNYTNNICSAGRNMISIFSDGGIYPCHLFSTSIRPIANVFDDTELIRKKYNNFIEKYNLYINNIKGFCVNCSNLKVCNICPAALIDDIEENNSIDYKLKEYCENIKIRLNRIGV
;
A
#
# COMPACT_ATOMS: atom_id res chain seq x y z
N MET A 1 -10.98 3.44 -20.17
CA MET A 1 -11.55 3.70 -18.84
C MET A 1 -12.98 4.13 -19.07
N ASN A 2 -13.97 3.34 -18.61
CA ASN A 2 -15.39 3.64 -18.92
C ASN A 2 -16.10 4.58 -17.93
N ASN A 3 -15.39 5.09 -16.94
CA ASN A 3 -15.88 6.08 -15.99
C ASN A 3 -14.79 7.14 -15.81
N ASN A 4 -15.14 8.40 -15.89
CA ASN A 4 -14.27 9.57 -15.72
C ASN A 4 -13.73 9.68 -14.26
N ARG A 5 -13.48 8.53 -13.61
CA ARG A 5 -13.15 8.40 -12.20
C ARG A 5 -12.06 7.36 -11.96
N LEU A 6 -11.06 7.71 -11.17
CA LEU A 6 -10.12 6.79 -10.54
C LEU A 6 -10.48 6.63 -9.07
N LYS A 7 -10.61 5.39 -8.61
CA LYS A 7 -10.75 5.09 -7.17
C LYS A 7 -9.46 5.43 -6.42
N ARG A 8 -8.29 5.16 -7.05
CA ARG A 8 -6.99 5.44 -6.43
C ARG A 8 -5.96 5.85 -7.48
N LEU A 9 -5.32 6.98 -7.23
CA LEU A 9 -4.09 7.40 -7.88
C LEU A 9 -2.95 7.33 -6.86
N GLU A 10 -1.93 6.55 -7.15
CA GLU A 10 -0.78 6.38 -6.28
C GLU A 10 0.46 7.01 -6.93
N PHE A 11 1.18 7.83 -6.18
CA PHE A 11 2.47 8.37 -6.59
C PHE A 11 3.58 7.76 -5.75
N MET A 12 4.50 7.09 -6.41
CA MET A 12 5.78 6.71 -5.83
C MET A 12 6.69 7.93 -5.85
N VAL A 13 6.57 8.78 -4.81
CA VAL A 13 7.27 10.08 -4.77
C VAL A 13 8.79 9.93 -4.69
N THR A 14 9.25 8.76 -4.26
CA THR A 14 10.64 8.30 -4.37
C THR A 14 10.72 6.78 -4.31
N ASN A 15 11.67 6.18 -4.99
CA ASN A 15 12.06 4.79 -4.80
C ASN A 15 13.40 4.69 -4.04
N ASP A 16 13.61 5.56 -3.06
CA ASP A 16 14.67 5.48 -2.06
C ASP A 16 14.08 5.48 -0.65
N CYS A 17 14.81 4.94 0.31
CA CYS A 17 14.43 4.91 1.72
C CYS A 17 15.69 5.11 2.57
N ASN A 18 15.58 5.77 3.70
CA ASN A 18 16.68 5.94 4.65
C ASN A 18 16.82 4.76 5.62
N LEU A 19 15.87 3.79 5.59
CA LEU A 19 15.92 2.56 6.36
C LEU A 19 16.23 1.34 5.48
N ASN A 20 16.73 0.28 6.12
CA ASN A 20 16.97 -1.04 5.57
C ASN A 20 16.31 -2.10 6.46
N CYS A 21 14.96 -2.08 6.49
CA CYS A 21 14.19 -3.02 7.30
C CYS A 21 14.41 -4.46 6.81
N LYS A 22 14.56 -5.43 7.75
CA LYS A 22 14.88 -6.83 7.43
C LYS A 22 13.83 -7.53 6.57
N TYR A 23 12.56 -7.17 6.74
CA TYR A 23 11.40 -7.73 6.03
C TYR A 23 10.95 -6.89 4.82
N CYS A 24 11.73 -5.91 4.39
CA CYS A 24 11.29 -4.96 3.36
C CYS A 24 11.08 -5.62 1.99
N TYR A 25 9.82 -5.86 1.62
CA TYR A 25 9.46 -6.39 0.30
C TYR A 25 9.88 -5.47 -0.85
N ALA A 26 9.98 -4.16 -0.59
CA ALA A 26 10.41 -3.15 -1.55
C ALA A 26 11.94 -3.04 -1.71
N LYS A 27 12.72 -4.03 -1.23
CA LYS A 27 14.19 -4.03 -1.33
C LYS A 27 14.80 -2.72 -0.84
N SER A 28 14.53 -2.37 0.42
CA SER A 28 14.94 -1.09 1.04
C SER A 28 14.39 0.13 0.30
N GLY A 29 13.18 0.02 -0.22
CA GLY A 29 12.45 1.10 -0.88
C GLY A 29 12.75 1.28 -2.36
N THR A 30 13.68 0.50 -2.94
CA THR A 30 14.09 0.69 -4.34
C THR A 30 13.23 -0.07 -5.35
N TYR A 31 12.49 -1.06 -4.91
CA TYR A 31 11.75 -1.99 -5.81
C TYR A 31 12.67 -2.68 -6.84
N GLY A 32 13.98 -2.76 -6.55
CA GLY A 32 14.98 -3.31 -7.44
C GLY A 32 15.45 -2.36 -8.54
N GLN A 33 15.08 -1.08 -8.47
CA GLN A 33 15.50 -0.02 -9.39
C GLN A 33 16.57 0.87 -8.77
N SER A 34 17.19 1.75 -9.55
CA SER A 34 18.07 2.79 -9.02
C SER A 34 17.26 3.83 -8.24
N PRO A 35 17.75 4.32 -7.10
CA PRO A 35 17.09 5.39 -6.34
C PRO A 35 16.78 6.60 -7.23
N ASN A 36 15.56 7.09 -7.15
CA ASN A 36 15.09 8.25 -7.90
C ASN A 36 14.00 8.99 -7.10
N TYR A 37 13.83 10.27 -7.41
CA TYR A 37 12.86 11.18 -6.79
C TYR A 37 11.96 11.72 -7.88
N ILE A 38 10.63 11.67 -7.66
CA ILE A 38 9.68 12.16 -8.64
C ILE A 38 9.88 13.67 -8.86
N SER A 39 9.97 14.07 -10.12
CA SER A 39 10.10 15.46 -10.49
C SER A 39 8.72 16.12 -10.63
N LYS A 40 8.71 17.45 -10.54
CA LYS A 40 7.52 18.24 -10.85
C LYS A 40 7.00 18.01 -12.26
N GLU A 41 7.89 17.80 -13.21
CA GLU A 41 7.56 17.54 -14.62
C GLU A 41 6.76 16.25 -14.78
N VAL A 42 7.14 15.18 -14.08
CA VAL A 42 6.38 13.90 -14.05
C VAL A 42 4.99 14.12 -13.48
N ILE A 43 4.86 14.90 -12.41
CA ILE A 43 3.58 15.21 -11.78
C ILE A 43 2.69 16.02 -12.74
N ASP A 44 3.22 17.10 -13.33
CA ASP A 44 2.49 17.96 -14.26
C ASP A 44 2.01 17.15 -15.47
N ARG A 45 2.90 16.35 -16.07
CA ARG A 45 2.54 15.51 -17.22
C ARG A 45 1.49 14.45 -16.86
N THR A 46 1.54 13.89 -15.64
CA THR A 46 0.50 12.98 -15.17
C THR A 46 -0.86 13.69 -15.10
N VAL A 47 -0.92 14.89 -14.56
CA VAL A 47 -2.17 15.67 -14.47
C VAL A 47 -2.72 16.00 -15.86
N GLU A 48 -1.86 16.41 -16.81
CA GLU A 48 -2.24 16.62 -18.20
C GLU A 48 -2.85 15.34 -18.83
N LEU A 49 -2.18 14.19 -18.64
CA LEU A 49 -2.69 12.92 -19.15
C LEU A 49 -4.06 12.56 -18.53
N LEU A 50 -4.25 12.78 -17.25
CA LEU A 50 -5.54 12.52 -16.61
C LEU A 50 -6.65 13.37 -17.25
N HIS A 51 -6.38 14.64 -17.58
CA HIS A 51 -7.32 15.49 -18.31
C HIS A 51 -7.55 14.99 -19.75
N GLU A 52 -6.49 14.60 -20.48
CA GLU A 52 -6.60 14.03 -21.83
C GLU A 52 -7.38 12.71 -21.87
N PHE A 53 -7.37 11.96 -20.76
CA PHE A 53 -8.19 10.77 -20.55
C PHE A 53 -9.56 11.06 -19.92
N GLU A 54 -9.92 12.33 -19.77
CA GLU A 54 -11.19 12.79 -19.19
C GLU A 54 -11.44 12.29 -17.76
N ILE A 55 -10.38 12.02 -16.98
CA ILE A 55 -10.50 11.65 -15.58
C ILE A 55 -10.75 12.94 -14.77
N ASN A 56 -11.97 13.06 -14.25
CA ASN A 56 -12.43 14.25 -13.54
C ASN A 56 -12.57 14.03 -12.02
N VAL A 57 -12.53 12.79 -11.57
CA VAL A 57 -12.67 12.41 -10.16
C VAL A 57 -11.57 11.46 -9.76
N ILE A 58 -10.92 11.78 -8.66
CA ILE A 58 -9.98 10.91 -7.96
C ILE A 58 -10.47 10.79 -6.52
N ASP A 59 -10.79 9.57 -6.05
CA ASP A 59 -11.27 9.37 -4.69
C ASP A 59 -10.14 9.40 -3.67
N GLU A 60 -9.05 8.70 -3.97
CA GLU A 60 -7.88 8.58 -3.11
C GLU A 60 -6.61 8.96 -3.87
N LEU A 61 -5.82 9.85 -3.25
CA LEU A 61 -4.42 10.09 -3.59
C LEU A 61 -3.56 9.35 -2.56
N VAL A 62 -2.69 8.45 -3.00
CA VAL A 62 -1.75 7.77 -2.11
C VAL A 62 -0.33 8.27 -2.39
N LEU A 63 0.29 8.84 -1.37
CA LEU A 63 1.69 9.27 -1.38
C LEU A 63 2.52 8.12 -0.82
N PHE A 64 3.25 7.45 -1.68
CA PHE A 64 3.97 6.25 -1.36
C PHE A 64 5.43 6.31 -1.84
N GLY A 65 6.20 5.26 -1.58
CA GLY A 65 7.58 5.17 -2.06
C GLY A 65 8.40 4.20 -1.24
N GLY A 66 9.71 4.40 -1.22
CA GLY A 66 10.56 3.83 -0.20
C GLY A 66 10.28 4.51 1.13
N GLU A 67 10.63 5.79 1.22
CA GLU A 67 10.18 6.68 2.29
C GLU A 67 9.72 8.02 1.69
N PRO A 68 8.42 8.29 1.64
CA PRO A 68 7.90 9.47 0.94
C PRO A 68 8.41 10.79 1.52
N THR A 69 8.68 10.87 2.83
CA THR A 69 9.16 12.11 3.47
C THR A 69 10.57 12.51 3.04
N MET A 70 11.27 11.69 2.28
CA MET A 70 12.52 12.08 1.62
C MET A 70 12.30 13.08 0.46
N ASN A 71 11.04 13.29 0.01
CA ASN A 71 10.69 14.20 -1.09
C ASN A 71 9.51 15.12 -0.73
N LEU A 72 9.70 15.96 0.28
CA LEU A 72 8.65 16.87 0.78
C LEU A 72 8.20 17.91 -0.26
N GLU A 73 9.08 18.28 -1.19
CA GLU A 73 8.74 19.20 -2.30
C GLU A 73 7.65 18.59 -3.19
N ALA A 74 7.81 17.32 -3.56
CA ALA A 74 6.81 16.63 -4.38
C ALA A 74 5.51 16.39 -3.62
N ILE A 75 5.59 16.03 -2.34
CA ILE A 75 4.41 15.84 -1.48
C ILE A 75 3.57 17.12 -1.42
N GLU A 76 4.18 18.25 -1.07
CA GLU A 76 3.48 19.54 -1.00
C GLU A 76 2.89 19.93 -2.36
N TYR A 77 3.65 19.74 -3.42
CA TYR A 77 3.22 20.04 -4.78
C TYR A 77 2.01 19.20 -5.20
N LEU A 78 2.04 17.88 -4.94
CA LEU A 78 0.92 16.96 -5.19
C LEU A 78 -0.32 17.36 -4.39
N CYS A 79 -0.19 17.61 -3.10
CA CYS A 79 -1.32 18.04 -2.26
C CYS A 79 -1.98 19.32 -2.82
N ARG A 80 -1.17 20.29 -3.23
CA ARG A 80 -1.66 21.55 -3.80
C ARG A 80 -2.38 21.37 -5.13
N ILE A 81 -1.81 20.59 -6.05
CA ILE A 81 -2.41 20.31 -7.36
C ILE A 81 -3.71 19.53 -7.20
N MET A 82 -3.69 18.46 -6.42
CA MET A 82 -4.86 17.61 -6.25
C MET A 82 -6.03 18.35 -5.60
N LYS A 83 -5.73 19.24 -4.64
CA LYS A 83 -6.74 20.14 -4.07
C LYS A 83 -7.35 21.07 -5.11
N LYS A 84 -6.54 21.57 -6.04
CA LYS A 84 -6.99 22.53 -7.06
C LYS A 84 -7.78 21.86 -8.19
N GLU A 85 -7.28 20.70 -8.70
CA GLU A 85 -7.78 20.08 -9.94
C GLU A 85 -8.87 19.01 -9.68
N TYR A 86 -8.87 18.34 -8.50
CA TYR A 86 -9.68 17.15 -8.23
C TYR A 86 -10.57 17.25 -6.98
N ASN A 87 -10.92 18.45 -6.55
CA ASN A 87 -11.86 18.69 -5.45
C ASN A 87 -11.56 17.91 -4.15
N ASN A 88 -10.31 17.95 -3.70
CA ASN A 88 -9.84 17.37 -2.44
C ASN A 88 -10.06 15.83 -2.34
N PRO A 89 -9.34 15.01 -3.08
CA PRO A 89 -9.33 13.57 -2.83
C PRO A 89 -8.85 13.26 -1.41
N LEU A 90 -9.23 12.09 -0.89
CA LEU A 90 -8.67 11.59 0.36
C LEU A 90 -7.17 11.34 0.19
N ILE A 91 -6.32 12.12 0.86
CA ILE A 91 -4.87 11.96 0.77
C ILE A 91 -4.40 10.99 1.85
N LYS A 92 -3.67 9.96 1.46
CA LYS A 92 -3.07 8.97 2.36
C LYS A 92 -1.55 8.96 2.20
N MET A 93 -0.83 8.81 3.29
CA MET A 93 0.63 8.67 3.29
C MET A 93 1.07 7.64 4.33
N VAL A 94 1.95 6.72 3.91
CA VAL A 94 2.63 5.78 4.82
C VAL A 94 4.07 6.22 4.96
N SER A 95 4.54 6.42 6.19
CA SER A 95 5.89 6.89 6.48
C SER A 95 6.50 6.13 7.65
N ASN A 96 7.82 5.94 7.59
CA ASN A 96 8.59 5.48 8.74
C ASN A 96 8.79 6.56 9.81
N LEU A 97 8.39 7.79 9.53
CA LEU A 97 8.41 8.97 10.40
C LEU A 97 9.79 9.23 11.06
N THR A 98 10.88 8.80 10.46
CA THR A 98 12.22 9.11 10.98
C THR A 98 12.76 10.46 10.53
N LEU A 99 12.11 11.06 9.53
CA LEU A 99 12.41 12.37 8.98
C LEU A 99 11.24 13.31 9.28
N LEU A 100 11.35 14.08 10.37
CA LEU A 100 10.38 15.09 10.74
C LEU A 100 11.10 16.44 10.90
N ASP A 101 10.70 17.39 10.07
CA ASP A 101 11.16 18.77 10.11
C ASP A 101 9.98 19.76 10.11
N GLU A 102 10.28 21.04 10.18
CA GLU A 102 9.27 22.11 10.16
C GLU A 102 8.41 22.08 8.87
N LYS A 103 8.99 21.65 7.74
CA LYS A 103 8.29 21.56 6.46
C LYS A 103 7.26 20.43 6.48
N LEU A 104 7.59 19.25 6.99
CA LEU A 104 6.62 18.16 7.12
C LEU A 104 5.49 18.54 8.08
N VAL A 105 5.81 19.17 9.22
CA VAL A 105 4.81 19.70 10.17
C VAL A 105 3.88 20.70 9.47
N TYR A 106 4.44 21.63 8.68
CA TYR A 106 3.65 22.56 7.88
C TYR A 106 2.71 21.85 6.90
N ILE A 107 3.20 20.86 6.18
CA ILE A 107 2.40 20.09 5.21
C ILE A 107 1.24 19.38 5.93
N LEU A 108 1.51 18.66 7.03
CA LEU A 108 0.50 17.94 7.79
C LEU A 108 -0.56 18.86 8.41
N LYS A 109 -0.22 20.12 8.72
CA LYS A 109 -1.20 21.11 9.23
C LYS A 109 -2.06 21.73 8.14
N ASN A 110 -1.55 21.85 6.91
CA ASN A 110 -2.23 22.58 5.84
C ASN A 110 -2.98 21.68 4.85
N TYR A 111 -2.71 20.38 4.87
CA TYR A 111 -3.37 19.40 4.01
C TYR A 111 -3.91 18.25 4.85
N PRO A 112 -5.16 17.79 4.57
CA PRO A 112 -5.79 16.70 5.33
C PRO A 112 -5.20 15.34 4.93
N ILE A 113 -3.96 15.07 5.36
CA ILE A 113 -3.26 13.82 5.08
C ILE A 113 -3.59 12.79 6.15
N ASN A 114 -4.18 11.67 5.76
CA ASN A 114 -4.30 10.49 6.60
C ASN A 114 -2.92 9.83 6.71
N LEU A 115 -2.23 10.12 7.81
CA LEU A 115 -0.89 9.63 8.07
C LEU A 115 -0.93 8.26 8.75
N THR A 116 -0.29 7.27 8.14
CA THR A 116 0.06 5.98 8.73
C THR A 116 1.53 5.96 9.07
N VAL A 117 1.88 5.66 10.31
CA VAL A 117 3.26 5.60 10.79
C VAL A 117 3.67 4.15 10.98
N SER A 118 4.84 3.79 10.47
CA SER A 118 5.37 2.43 10.60
C SER A 118 6.15 2.25 11.90
N LEU A 119 5.69 1.34 12.79
CA LEU A 119 6.35 1.02 14.07
C LEU A 119 6.01 -0.41 14.51
N ASP A 120 7.00 -1.21 14.90
CA ASP A 120 6.83 -2.65 15.15
C ASP A 120 6.69 -3.04 16.63
N GLY A 121 6.35 -2.09 17.49
CA GLY A 121 6.17 -2.34 18.93
C GLY A 121 7.35 -1.82 19.78
N PRO A 122 7.73 -2.51 20.87
CA PRO A 122 8.80 -2.07 21.77
C PRO A 122 10.15 -1.91 21.10
N ARG A 123 11.02 -1.05 21.68
CA ARG A 123 12.34 -0.71 21.14
C ARG A 123 13.14 -1.93 20.71
N PHE A 124 13.24 -2.96 21.56
CA PHE A 124 14.08 -4.14 21.27
C PHE A 124 13.54 -4.97 20.09
N ILE A 125 12.23 -4.90 19.81
CA ILE A 125 11.61 -5.51 18.63
C ILE A 125 11.82 -4.61 17.41
N ASN A 126 11.45 -3.35 17.54
CA ASN A 126 11.48 -2.40 16.43
C ASN A 126 12.90 -2.24 15.84
N ASP A 127 13.89 -2.01 16.71
CA ASP A 127 15.28 -1.75 16.29
C ASP A 127 16.00 -3.00 15.79
N GLU A 128 15.53 -4.19 16.13
CA GLU A 128 16.03 -5.43 15.53
C GLU A 128 15.62 -5.55 14.06
N GLN A 129 14.48 -4.98 13.68
CA GLN A 129 13.88 -5.14 12.36
C GLN A 129 14.01 -3.91 11.48
N ARG A 130 13.80 -2.71 12.04
CA ARG A 130 13.90 -1.41 11.34
C ARG A 130 15.24 -0.75 11.64
N ILE A 131 16.09 -0.68 10.64
CA ILE A 131 17.50 -0.27 10.79
C ILE A 131 17.79 0.89 9.83
N PHE A 132 18.44 1.94 10.32
CA PHE A 132 18.96 2.99 9.45
C PHE A 132 20.04 2.46 8.50
N LYS A 133 20.05 2.89 7.24
CA LYS A 133 21.11 2.57 6.28
C LYS A 133 22.48 3.11 6.71
N ASN A 134 22.51 4.30 7.28
CA ASN A 134 23.74 5.06 7.50
C ASN A 134 23.88 5.57 8.96
N SER A 135 23.24 4.93 9.92
CA SER A 135 23.28 5.35 11.32
C SER A 135 23.06 4.16 12.25
N ALA A 136 23.72 4.20 13.41
CA ALA A 136 23.50 3.25 14.51
C ALA A 136 22.45 3.77 15.53
N ARG A 137 21.72 4.85 15.22
CA ARG A 137 20.65 5.37 16.08
C ARG A 137 19.49 4.37 16.19
N SER A 138 18.80 4.42 17.30
CA SER A 138 17.53 3.69 17.47
C SER A 138 16.45 4.32 16.59
N VAL A 139 15.84 3.52 15.69
CA VAL A 139 14.71 3.94 14.90
C VAL A 139 13.50 4.18 15.82
N PHE A 140 13.29 3.31 16.82
CA PHE A 140 12.24 3.47 17.81
C PHE A 140 12.31 4.80 18.56
N GLU A 141 13.51 5.19 19.03
CA GLU A 141 13.68 6.46 19.75
C GLU A 141 13.34 7.66 18.86
N VAL A 142 13.87 7.68 17.63
CA VAL A 142 13.60 8.76 16.67
C VAL A 142 12.10 8.87 16.35
N VAL A 143 11.44 7.75 16.06
CA VAL A 143 10.00 7.73 15.76
C VAL A 143 9.20 8.16 16.99
N SER A 144 9.56 7.70 18.20
CA SER A 144 8.88 8.08 19.43
C SER A 144 9.00 9.58 19.73
N GLU A 145 10.18 10.17 19.54
CA GLU A 145 10.38 11.61 19.66
C GLU A 145 9.52 12.40 18.68
N ASN A 146 9.43 11.93 17.41
CA ASN A 146 8.68 12.56 16.37
C ASN A 146 7.15 12.42 16.58
N LEU A 147 6.66 11.26 17.04
CA LEU A 147 5.26 11.09 17.44
C LEU A 147 4.87 12.05 18.57
N ASN A 148 5.72 12.18 19.59
CA ASN A 148 5.50 13.12 20.68
C ASN A 148 5.50 14.60 20.21
N LEU A 149 6.33 14.93 19.20
CA LEU A 149 6.32 16.26 18.60
C LEU A 149 5.01 16.51 17.83
N LEU A 150 4.56 15.55 17.00
CA LEU A 150 3.30 15.66 16.27
C LEU A 150 2.11 15.79 17.24
N ASN A 151 2.11 15.07 18.36
CA ASN A 151 1.10 15.21 19.40
C ASN A 151 1.10 16.63 20.02
N LYS A 152 2.25 17.19 20.35
CA LYS A 152 2.38 18.59 20.83
C LYS A 152 1.87 19.61 19.82
N GLU A 153 2.06 19.34 18.53
CA GLU A 153 1.58 20.16 17.43
C GLU A 153 0.09 19.95 17.11
N ASN A 154 -0.61 19.10 17.88
CA ASN A 154 -2.01 18.69 17.69
C ASN A 154 -2.26 18.05 16.31
N ILE A 155 -1.27 17.37 15.77
CA ILE A 155 -1.40 16.58 14.53
C ILE A 155 -1.78 15.16 14.90
N ARG A 156 -2.93 14.73 14.38
CA ARG A 156 -3.50 13.40 14.63
C ARG A 156 -2.82 12.34 13.75
N ILE A 157 -2.56 11.17 14.31
CA ILE A 157 -2.07 10.00 13.60
C ILE A 157 -3.25 9.08 13.31
N ASN A 158 -3.55 8.86 12.02
CA ASN A 158 -4.68 8.01 11.64
C ASN A 158 -4.42 6.54 11.94
N SER A 159 -3.18 6.09 11.74
CA SER A 159 -2.83 4.72 12.07
C SER A 159 -1.34 4.57 12.40
N ILE A 160 -1.04 3.64 13.30
CA ILE A 160 0.30 3.03 13.36
C ILE A 160 0.19 1.65 12.73
N GLU A 161 1.11 1.34 11.79
CA GLU A 161 1.19 0.06 11.11
C GLU A 161 2.41 -0.73 11.58
N THR A 162 2.16 -1.94 12.06
CA THR A 162 3.17 -2.93 12.45
C THR A 162 3.26 -4.03 11.42
N THR A 163 4.46 -4.36 10.96
CA THR A 163 4.71 -5.60 10.20
C THR A 163 4.97 -6.72 11.18
N TYR A 164 3.98 -7.59 11.36
CA TYR A 164 4.02 -8.69 12.32
C TYR A 164 4.80 -9.87 11.75
N THR A 165 6.05 -10.01 12.19
CA THR A 165 7.00 -11.01 11.72
C THR A 165 7.05 -12.23 12.63
N ASN A 166 7.69 -13.31 12.15
CA ASN A 166 8.05 -14.44 12.99
C ASN A 166 8.98 -14.08 14.16
N TYR A 167 9.67 -12.93 14.08
CA TYR A 167 10.45 -12.42 15.19
C TYR A 167 9.55 -11.86 16.29
N ILE A 168 8.58 -11.02 15.95
CA ILE A 168 7.63 -10.45 16.91
C ILE A 168 6.83 -11.53 17.62
N SER A 169 6.33 -12.53 16.85
CA SER A 169 5.48 -13.60 17.38
C SER A 169 6.11 -14.42 18.51
N LYS A 170 7.45 -14.36 18.65
CA LYS A 170 8.17 -15.01 19.76
C LYS A 170 8.01 -14.28 21.09
N TYR A 171 7.65 -12.99 21.06
CA TYR A 171 7.64 -12.11 22.23
C TYR A 171 6.26 -11.55 22.53
N MET A 172 5.45 -11.31 21.53
CA MET A 172 4.15 -10.63 21.66
C MET A 172 3.14 -11.18 20.67
N SER A 173 1.90 -11.34 21.10
CA SER A 173 0.73 -11.50 20.23
C SER A 173 0.41 -10.17 19.51
N ARG A 174 -0.43 -10.23 18.47
CA ARG A 174 -0.88 -9.02 17.74
C ARG A 174 -1.59 -8.03 18.66
N LYS A 175 -2.43 -8.54 19.57
CA LYS A 175 -3.15 -7.71 20.56
C LYS A 175 -2.18 -7.04 21.53
N GLU A 176 -1.16 -7.75 22.02
CA GLU A 176 -0.16 -7.18 22.93
C GLU A 176 0.66 -6.08 22.23
N VAL A 177 0.99 -6.23 20.94
CA VAL A 177 1.63 -5.16 20.15
C VAL A 177 0.72 -3.95 20.06
N ALA A 178 -0.56 -4.13 19.72
CA ALA A 178 -1.52 -3.04 19.64
C ALA A 178 -1.72 -2.36 20.99
N SER A 179 -1.88 -3.12 22.07
CA SER A 179 -1.97 -2.58 23.45
C SER A 179 -0.76 -1.73 23.80
N TYR A 180 0.44 -2.27 23.54
CA TYR A 180 1.68 -1.53 23.80
C TYR A 180 1.73 -0.17 23.09
N ILE A 181 1.29 -0.13 21.83
CA ILE A 181 1.31 1.09 21.02
C ILE A 181 0.29 2.10 21.57
N PHE A 182 -0.93 1.67 21.88
CA PHE A 182 -1.96 2.56 22.47
C PHE A 182 -1.56 3.07 23.86
N ASP A 183 -0.94 2.23 24.69
CA ASP A 183 -0.47 2.63 26.03
C ASP A 183 0.71 3.61 25.97
N LYS A 184 1.50 3.53 24.90
CA LYS A 184 2.74 4.30 24.76
C LYS A 184 2.55 5.65 24.10
N PHE A 185 1.59 5.76 23.15
CA PHE A 185 1.43 6.95 22.30
C PHE A 185 -0.01 7.44 22.31
N ASP A 186 -0.16 8.73 22.49
CA ASP A 186 -1.45 9.42 22.43
C ASP A 186 -1.82 9.80 20.98
N ASN A 187 -3.11 10.15 20.79
CA ASN A 187 -3.60 10.77 19.55
C ASN A 187 -3.53 9.87 18.30
N ILE A 188 -3.69 8.55 18.52
CA ILE A 188 -3.70 7.53 17.47
C ILE A 188 -5.12 6.97 17.33
N ASP A 189 -5.64 6.90 16.09
CA ASP A 189 -6.99 6.39 15.85
C ASP A 189 -7.03 4.86 15.78
N THR A 190 -6.02 4.27 15.18
CA THR A 190 -6.01 2.83 14.85
C THR A 190 -4.59 2.27 14.93
N VAL A 191 -4.45 1.06 15.44
CA VAL A 191 -3.24 0.26 15.25
C VAL A 191 -3.56 -0.84 14.25
N GLN A 192 -2.76 -0.92 13.21
CA GLN A 192 -2.85 -1.86 12.11
C GLN A 192 -1.73 -2.88 12.25
N VAL A 193 -2.05 -4.14 12.39
CA VAL A 193 -1.06 -5.22 12.48
C VAL A 193 -1.16 -6.08 11.23
N CYS A 194 -0.11 -6.05 10.41
CA CYS A 194 -0.05 -6.70 9.11
C CYS A 194 0.98 -7.83 9.14
N ASP A 195 0.64 -8.99 8.60
CA ASP A 195 1.61 -10.09 8.51
C ASP A 195 2.76 -9.74 7.56
N GLU A 196 3.96 -10.24 7.91
CA GLU A 196 5.15 -10.17 7.05
C GLU A 196 4.92 -10.90 5.73
N TYR A 197 5.43 -10.34 4.65
CA TYR A 197 5.46 -10.97 3.33
C TYR A 197 6.79 -11.69 3.11
N GLU A 198 6.84 -13.00 3.24
CA GLU A 198 8.06 -13.78 2.99
C GLU A 198 8.32 -13.97 1.50
N THR A 199 7.24 -14.06 0.69
CA THR A 199 7.31 -14.20 -0.78
C THR A 199 6.19 -13.41 -1.47
N PHE A 200 6.29 -13.22 -2.79
CA PHE A 200 5.21 -12.60 -3.58
C PHE A 200 3.88 -13.38 -3.51
N SER A 201 3.95 -14.70 -3.36
CA SER A 201 2.75 -15.52 -3.13
C SER A 201 2.07 -15.20 -1.80
N ASP A 202 2.81 -14.68 -0.82
CA ASP A 202 2.28 -14.28 0.48
C ASP A 202 1.61 -12.90 0.46
N LEU A 203 1.92 -12.05 -0.54
CA LEU A 203 1.20 -10.78 -0.79
C LEU A 203 -0.29 -10.97 -1.06
N ALA A 204 -0.69 -12.20 -1.35
CA ALA A 204 -2.07 -12.57 -1.54
C ALA A 204 -2.97 -12.19 -0.36
N TYR A 205 -2.42 -12.17 0.83
CA TYR A 205 -3.18 -11.89 2.06
C TYR A 205 -2.32 -11.19 3.11
N PRO A 206 -2.17 -9.87 3.04
CA PRO A 206 -1.87 -9.16 4.25
C PRO A 206 -3.08 -9.31 5.17
N GLN A 207 -2.92 -10.04 6.24
CA GLN A 207 -3.86 -9.94 7.34
C GLN A 207 -3.65 -8.58 7.98
N HIS A 208 -4.42 -7.59 7.54
CA HIS A 208 -4.49 -6.32 8.22
C HIS A 208 -5.52 -6.44 9.33
N ILE A 209 -5.08 -6.58 10.56
CA ILE A 209 -5.95 -6.52 11.73
C ILE A 209 -5.93 -5.08 12.23
N PHE A 210 -7.11 -4.46 12.29
CA PHE A 210 -7.28 -3.09 12.76
C PHE A 210 -7.79 -3.09 14.19
N PHE A 211 -6.99 -2.60 15.12
CA PHE A 211 -7.37 -2.40 16.50
C PHE A 211 -7.80 -0.95 16.67
N ARG A 212 -9.10 -0.73 16.94
CA ARG A 212 -9.67 0.55 17.37
C ARG A 212 -10.07 0.50 18.84
N ASP A 213 -10.42 -0.70 19.30
CA ASP A 213 -10.84 -1.01 20.64
C ASP A 213 -10.17 -2.32 21.06
N LEU A 214 -9.59 -2.35 22.25
CA LEU A 214 -8.87 -3.51 22.77
C LEU A 214 -9.77 -4.57 23.42
N ASP A 215 -11.08 -4.30 23.53
CA ASP A 215 -12.04 -5.23 24.15
C ASP A 215 -12.44 -6.42 23.26
N ILE A 216 -11.96 -6.45 22.00
CA ILE A 216 -12.26 -7.53 21.07
C ILE A 216 -11.28 -8.71 21.28
N ASP A 217 -11.81 -9.92 21.32
CA ASP A 217 -10.99 -11.16 21.40
C ASP A 217 -10.18 -11.36 20.12
N GLU A 218 -8.93 -11.85 20.25
CA GLU A 218 -8.02 -12.05 19.12
C GLU A 218 -8.58 -13.02 18.08
N SER A 219 -9.31 -14.06 18.52
CA SER A 219 -9.99 -15.01 17.64
C SER A 219 -11.13 -14.41 16.83
N ASP A 220 -11.81 -13.41 17.40
CA ASP A 220 -12.88 -12.68 16.71
C ASP A 220 -12.32 -11.60 15.75
N ILE A 221 -11.17 -11.03 16.09
CA ILE A 221 -10.46 -10.09 15.21
C ILE A 221 -9.98 -10.81 13.93
N GLU A 222 -9.41 -12.02 14.06
CA GLU A 222 -9.01 -12.79 12.89
C GLU A 222 -10.22 -13.08 11.98
N LYS A 223 -11.37 -13.43 12.53
CA LYS A 223 -12.63 -13.60 11.77
C LYS A 223 -13.13 -12.30 11.17
N LEU A 224 -13.08 -11.19 11.92
CA LEU A 224 -13.53 -9.88 11.46
C LEU A 224 -12.65 -9.30 10.36
N SER A 225 -11.34 -9.54 10.36
CA SER A 225 -10.45 -9.08 9.29
C SER A 225 -10.81 -9.68 7.94
N TYR A 226 -11.27 -10.94 7.89
CA TYR A 226 -11.79 -11.57 6.68
C TYR A 226 -13.18 -11.06 6.28
N ILE A 227 -14.00 -10.63 7.24
CA ILE A 227 -15.36 -10.15 7.01
C ILE A 227 -15.37 -8.66 6.59
N ASN A 228 -14.50 -7.84 7.16
CA ASN A 228 -14.41 -6.40 6.89
C ASN A 228 -13.71 -6.02 5.59
N LEU A 229 -13.17 -7.00 4.84
CA LEU A 229 -12.73 -6.82 3.45
C LEU A 229 -13.90 -6.72 2.47
N LYS A 230 -15.16 -6.77 2.95
CA LYS A 230 -16.34 -6.47 2.15
C LYS A 230 -16.36 -4.98 1.85
N ASP A 231 -16.29 -4.67 0.58
CA ASP A 231 -16.51 -3.33 0.05
C ASP A 231 -17.82 -2.75 0.62
N GLU A 232 -17.77 -1.56 1.21
CA GLU A 232 -18.94 -0.81 1.67
C GLU A 232 -19.90 -0.44 0.52
N SER A 233 -19.50 -0.70 -0.74
CA SER A 233 -20.28 -0.41 -1.95
C SER A 233 -21.47 -1.34 -2.19
N GLY A 234 -21.65 -2.41 -1.41
CA GLY A 234 -22.82 -3.30 -1.51
C GLY A 234 -22.91 -4.13 -2.80
N ASP A 235 -21.90 -4.07 -3.66
CA ASP A 235 -21.88 -4.84 -4.90
C ASP A 235 -21.62 -6.32 -4.67
N ASN A 236 -22.46 -7.12 -5.28
CA ASN A 236 -22.50 -8.58 -5.19
C ASN A 236 -21.11 -9.23 -5.28
N TYR A 237 -20.88 -10.22 -4.46
CA TYR A 237 -19.77 -11.16 -4.22
C TYR A 237 -18.94 -11.69 -5.41
N THR A 238 -19.00 -11.06 -6.58
CA THR A 238 -18.28 -11.49 -7.79
C THR A 238 -16.92 -10.83 -7.98
N ASN A 239 -16.48 -9.92 -7.08
CA ASN A 239 -15.31 -9.08 -7.30
C ASN A 239 -14.29 -9.07 -6.13
N ASN A 240 -13.95 -10.25 -5.60
CA ASN A 240 -12.85 -10.37 -4.62
C ASN A 240 -11.45 -10.21 -5.25
N ILE A 241 -11.37 -9.76 -6.49
CA ILE A 241 -10.12 -9.51 -7.20
C ILE A 241 -9.84 -8.02 -7.16
N CYS A 242 -8.66 -7.64 -6.69
CA CYS A 242 -8.23 -6.26 -6.63
C CYS A 242 -8.41 -5.53 -7.98
N SER A 243 -8.80 -4.26 -7.92
CA SER A 243 -9.07 -3.42 -9.09
C SER A 243 -7.84 -2.75 -9.69
N ALA A 244 -6.62 -3.15 -9.29
CA ALA A 244 -5.37 -2.66 -9.85
C ALA A 244 -5.40 -2.67 -11.38
N GLY A 245 -4.96 -1.59 -12.00
CA GLY A 245 -4.97 -1.43 -13.45
C GLY A 245 -6.33 -1.15 -14.10
N ARG A 246 -7.44 -1.15 -13.37
CA ARG A 246 -8.77 -0.81 -13.90
C ARG A 246 -9.25 0.57 -13.46
N ASN A 247 -9.33 0.80 -12.17
CA ASN A 247 -9.69 2.10 -11.57
C ASN A 247 -8.64 2.56 -10.54
N MET A 248 -7.48 1.91 -10.53
CA MET A 248 -6.32 2.24 -9.72
C MET A 248 -5.07 2.15 -10.58
N ILE A 249 -4.23 3.16 -10.51
CA ILE A 249 -2.91 3.22 -11.18
C ILE A 249 -1.86 3.79 -10.23
N SER A 250 -0.60 3.42 -10.47
CA SER A 250 0.57 3.93 -9.76
C SER A 250 1.53 4.59 -10.75
N ILE A 251 1.98 5.79 -10.41
CA ILE A 251 2.98 6.56 -11.17
C ILE A 251 4.29 6.52 -10.41
N PHE A 252 5.32 6.01 -11.04
CA PHE A 252 6.64 5.92 -10.45
C PHE A 252 7.47 7.18 -10.68
N SER A 253 8.55 7.31 -9.93
CA SER A 253 9.40 8.50 -9.95
C SER A 253 10.07 8.77 -11.30
N ASP A 254 10.19 7.77 -12.17
CA ASP A 254 10.67 7.87 -13.55
C ASP A 254 9.56 8.13 -14.59
N GLY A 255 8.32 8.31 -14.13
CA GLY A 255 7.13 8.48 -14.98
C GLY A 255 6.50 7.16 -15.44
N GLY A 256 7.00 6.02 -15.02
CA GLY A 256 6.42 4.70 -15.34
C GLY A 256 5.00 4.53 -14.78
N ILE A 257 4.08 4.07 -15.62
CA ILE A 257 2.67 3.81 -15.28
C ILE A 257 2.51 2.32 -15.00
N TYR A 258 2.07 1.98 -13.78
CA TYR A 258 1.82 0.61 -13.33
C TYR A 258 0.39 0.43 -12.86
N PRO A 259 -0.15 -0.82 -12.83
CA PRO A 259 -1.47 -1.10 -12.24
C PRO A 259 -1.54 -0.76 -10.74
N CYS A 260 -0.47 -1.02 -9.99
CA CYS A 260 -0.18 -0.60 -8.62
C CYS A 260 1.32 -0.77 -8.33
N HIS A 261 1.81 -0.28 -7.20
CA HIS A 261 3.24 -0.38 -6.84
C HIS A 261 3.77 -1.82 -6.77
N LEU A 262 2.95 -2.80 -6.37
CA LEU A 262 3.37 -4.20 -6.29
C LEU A 262 3.72 -4.81 -7.65
N PHE A 263 3.08 -4.37 -8.71
CA PHE A 263 3.40 -4.85 -10.06
C PHE A 263 4.79 -4.43 -10.56
N SER A 264 5.39 -3.38 -9.99
CA SER A 264 6.70 -2.88 -10.44
C SER A 264 7.84 -3.87 -10.24
N THR A 265 7.65 -4.89 -9.42
CA THR A 265 8.64 -5.96 -9.20
C THR A 265 8.47 -7.14 -10.15
N SER A 266 7.33 -7.25 -10.84
CA SER A 266 6.95 -8.39 -11.66
C SER A 266 6.83 -8.06 -13.13
N ILE A 267 6.41 -6.83 -13.49
CA ILE A 267 6.21 -6.41 -14.88
C ILE A 267 6.94 -5.11 -15.18
N ARG A 268 7.16 -4.85 -16.45
CA ARG A 268 7.56 -3.53 -16.94
C ARG A 268 6.41 -2.53 -16.83
N PRO A 269 6.65 -1.21 -16.81
CA PRO A 269 5.59 -0.23 -16.86
C PRO A 269 4.71 -0.45 -18.10
N ILE A 270 3.40 -0.27 -17.96
CA ILE A 270 2.44 -0.32 -19.08
C ILE A 270 2.85 0.71 -20.14
N ALA A 271 3.20 1.91 -19.68
CA ALA A 271 3.63 3.04 -20.49
C ALA A 271 4.47 3.98 -19.59
N ASN A 272 4.97 5.06 -20.18
CA ASN A 272 5.56 6.17 -19.45
C ASN A 272 4.72 7.43 -19.68
N VAL A 273 4.61 8.32 -18.68
CA VAL A 273 3.83 9.55 -18.80
C VAL A 273 4.32 10.46 -19.94
N PHE A 274 5.57 10.33 -20.35
CA PHE A 274 6.18 11.08 -21.46
C PHE A 274 5.98 10.43 -22.83
N ASP A 275 5.40 9.24 -22.90
CA ASP A 275 5.00 8.65 -24.17
C ASP A 275 3.91 9.50 -24.83
N ASP A 276 3.76 9.40 -26.14
CA ASP A 276 2.63 9.98 -26.85
C ASP A 276 1.29 9.45 -26.31
N THR A 277 0.29 10.32 -26.16
CA THR A 277 -1.00 10.00 -25.52
C THR A 277 -1.73 8.86 -26.22
N GLU A 278 -1.71 8.81 -27.56
CA GLU A 278 -2.33 7.73 -28.31
C GLU A 278 -1.55 6.41 -28.13
N LEU A 279 -0.22 6.49 -28.01
CA LEU A 279 0.60 5.33 -27.67
C LEU A 279 0.30 4.82 -26.27
N ILE A 280 0.15 5.70 -25.27
CA ILE A 280 -0.27 5.33 -23.91
C ILE A 280 -1.64 4.65 -23.96
N ARG A 281 -2.61 5.23 -24.66
CA ARG A 281 -3.96 4.66 -24.83
C ARG A 281 -3.91 3.26 -25.43
N LYS A 282 -3.12 3.09 -26.49
CA LYS A 282 -2.95 1.79 -27.15
C LYS A 282 -2.30 0.75 -26.23
N LYS A 283 -1.20 1.11 -25.56
CA LYS A 283 -0.51 0.23 -24.60
C LYS A 283 -1.42 -0.17 -23.45
N TYR A 284 -2.15 0.79 -22.91
CA TYR A 284 -3.07 0.58 -21.80
C TYR A 284 -4.25 -0.33 -22.19
N ASN A 285 -4.86 -0.12 -23.34
CA ASN A 285 -5.95 -0.97 -23.84
C ASN A 285 -5.47 -2.41 -24.08
N ASN A 286 -4.29 -2.60 -24.67
CA ASN A 286 -3.70 -3.92 -24.84
C ASN A 286 -3.43 -4.61 -23.50
N PHE A 287 -2.91 -3.85 -22.51
CA PHE A 287 -2.75 -4.36 -21.16
C PHE A 287 -4.09 -4.81 -20.55
N ILE A 288 -5.13 -3.97 -20.63
CA ILE A 288 -6.46 -4.25 -20.07
C ILE A 288 -7.11 -5.47 -20.74
N GLU A 289 -6.97 -5.63 -22.04
CA GLU A 289 -7.48 -6.82 -22.75
C GLU A 289 -6.84 -8.10 -22.22
N LYS A 290 -5.51 -8.16 -22.16
CA LYS A 290 -4.76 -9.31 -21.63
C LYS A 290 -5.09 -9.53 -20.15
N TYR A 291 -5.11 -8.47 -19.36
CA TYR A 291 -5.42 -8.51 -17.94
C TYR A 291 -6.83 -9.04 -17.66
N ASN A 292 -7.82 -8.65 -18.46
CA ASN A 292 -9.19 -9.15 -18.32
C ASN A 292 -9.31 -10.64 -18.66
N LEU A 293 -8.58 -11.13 -19.67
CA LEU A 293 -8.52 -12.57 -19.94
C LEU A 293 -7.97 -13.33 -18.74
N TYR A 294 -6.92 -12.78 -18.11
CA TYR A 294 -6.30 -13.33 -16.94
C TYR A 294 -7.26 -13.39 -15.74
N ILE A 295 -7.94 -12.27 -15.47
CA ILE A 295 -8.95 -12.17 -14.42
C ILE A 295 -10.13 -13.13 -14.66
N ASN A 296 -10.56 -13.32 -15.91
CA ASN A 296 -11.62 -14.26 -16.24
C ASN A 296 -11.21 -15.72 -16.01
N ASN A 297 -9.96 -16.07 -16.25
CA ASN A 297 -9.43 -17.41 -15.93
C ASN A 297 -9.43 -17.64 -14.41
N ILE A 298 -8.98 -16.65 -13.61
CA ILE A 298 -9.06 -16.70 -12.15
C ILE A 298 -10.51 -16.88 -11.70
N LYS A 299 -11.44 -16.09 -12.22
CA LYS A 299 -12.87 -16.22 -11.91
C LYS A 299 -13.42 -17.59 -12.24
N GLY A 300 -13.08 -18.14 -13.40
CA GLY A 300 -13.49 -19.49 -13.82
C GLY A 300 -13.00 -20.57 -12.84
N PHE A 301 -11.77 -20.45 -12.34
CA PHE A 301 -11.23 -21.35 -11.34
C PHE A 301 -11.95 -21.22 -9.99
N CYS A 302 -12.33 -20.01 -9.62
CA CYS A 302 -12.90 -19.69 -8.30
C CYS A 302 -14.44 -19.88 -8.21
N VAL A 303 -15.14 -20.09 -9.31
CA VAL A 303 -16.62 -20.06 -9.38
C VAL A 303 -17.32 -20.99 -8.38
N ASN A 304 -16.71 -22.15 -8.09
CA ASN A 304 -17.25 -23.14 -7.15
C ASN A 304 -16.48 -23.21 -5.82
N CYS A 305 -15.64 -22.20 -5.53
CA CYS A 305 -14.82 -22.22 -4.32
C CYS A 305 -15.66 -21.82 -3.10
N SER A 306 -15.66 -22.68 -2.06
CA SER A 306 -16.35 -22.40 -0.79
C SER A 306 -15.81 -21.16 -0.07
N ASN A 307 -14.55 -20.83 -0.28
CA ASN A 307 -13.86 -19.72 0.36
C ASN A 307 -13.97 -18.39 -0.41
N LEU A 308 -14.73 -18.35 -1.51
CA LEU A 308 -14.86 -17.17 -2.37
C LEU A 308 -15.34 -15.92 -1.60
N LYS A 309 -16.18 -16.13 -0.59
CA LYS A 309 -16.76 -15.03 0.21
C LYS A 309 -15.73 -14.32 1.13
N VAL A 310 -14.65 -15.01 1.46
CA VAL A 310 -13.62 -14.53 2.40
C VAL A 310 -12.26 -14.37 1.71
N CYS A 311 -12.14 -14.78 0.45
CA CYS A 311 -10.91 -14.74 -0.31
C CYS A 311 -10.77 -13.44 -1.08
N ASN A 312 -9.64 -12.74 -0.89
CA ASN A 312 -9.22 -11.59 -1.72
C ASN A 312 -8.03 -11.99 -2.58
N ILE A 313 -8.10 -11.74 -3.87
CA ILE A 313 -7.04 -12.11 -4.79
C ILE A 313 -6.25 -10.86 -5.20
N CYS A 314 -4.95 -10.90 -4.92
CA CYS A 314 -4.00 -9.90 -5.41
C CYS A 314 -3.46 -10.34 -6.78
N PRO A 315 -3.82 -9.69 -7.88
CA PRO A 315 -3.28 -10.08 -9.19
C PRO A 315 -1.77 -9.93 -9.31
N ALA A 316 -1.16 -8.98 -8.60
CA ALA A 316 0.29 -8.80 -8.62
C ALA A 316 1.06 -10.01 -8.05
N ALA A 317 0.43 -10.79 -7.16
CA ALA A 317 1.01 -12.02 -6.64
C ALA A 317 0.95 -13.20 -7.63
N LEU A 318 0.10 -13.11 -8.64
CA LEU A 318 -0.15 -14.20 -9.59
C LEU A 318 0.48 -13.95 -10.97
N ILE A 319 0.75 -12.68 -11.31
CA ILE A 319 1.19 -12.26 -12.64
C ILE A 319 2.67 -11.92 -12.59
N ASP A 320 3.53 -12.78 -13.13
CA ASP A 320 4.97 -12.46 -13.32
C ASP A 320 5.21 -11.78 -14.65
N ASP A 321 4.48 -12.18 -15.70
CA ASP A 321 4.52 -11.57 -17.02
C ASP A 321 3.16 -11.72 -17.71
N ILE A 322 2.61 -10.59 -18.17
CA ILE A 322 1.35 -10.59 -18.93
C ILE A 322 1.57 -11.11 -20.35
N GLU A 323 2.82 -11.15 -20.84
CA GLU A 323 3.16 -11.59 -22.18
C GLU A 323 3.40 -13.10 -22.28
N GLU A 324 3.82 -13.75 -21.19
CA GLU A 324 4.01 -15.19 -21.16
C GLU A 324 2.77 -15.91 -20.60
N ASN A 325 2.07 -16.60 -21.47
CA ASN A 325 0.84 -17.38 -21.16
C ASN A 325 1.09 -18.60 -20.25
N ASN A 326 2.14 -18.59 -19.43
CA ASN A 326 2.62 -19.75 -18.71
C ASN A 326 2.13 -19.81 -17.26
N SER A 327 1.35 -20.88 -17.00
CA SER A 327 1.14 -21.50 -15.66
C SER A 327 0.38 -20.70 -14.57
N ILE A 328 -0.63 -19.93 -14.96
CA ILE A 328 -1.59 -19.39 -13.98
C ILE A 328 -2.13 -20.48 -13.05
N ASP A 329 -2.44 -21.65 -13.59
CA ASP A 329 -3.07 -22.74 -12.84
C ASP A 329 -2.20 -23.26 -11.70
N TYR A 330 -0.88 -23.29 -11.86
CA TYR A 330 0.04 -23.73 -10.83
C TYR A 330 0.11 -22.71 -9.70
N LYS A 331 0.37 -21.44 -10.03
CA LYS A 331 0.46 -20.36 -9.05
C LYS A 331 -0.87 -20.13 -8.32
N LEU A 332 -1.99 -20.21 -9.05
CA LEU A 332 -3.31 -20.06 -8.47
C LEU A 332 -3.63 -21.23 -7.51
N LYS A 333 -3.21 -22.44 -7.81
CA LYS A 333 -3.35 -23.59 -6.90
C LYS A 333 -2.53 -23.41 -5.63
N GLU A 334 -1.26 -23.06 -5.76
CA GLU A 334 -0.37 -22.78 -4.63
C GLU A 334 -0.92 -21.66 -3.75
N TYR A 335 -1.33 -20.56 -4.37
CA TYR A 335 -2.02 -19.47 -3.72
C TYR A 335 -3.27 -19.91 -2.95
N CYS A 336 -4.14 -20.72 -3.57
CA CYS A 336 -5.34 -21.23 -2.93
C CYS A 336 -5.03 -22.19 -1.77
N GLU A 337 -3.98 -23.00 -1.87
CA GLU A 337 -3.55 -23.88 -0.77
C GLU A 337 -3.06 -23.08 0.43
N ASN A 338 -2.26 -22.05 0.21
CA ASN A 338 -1.80 -21.16 1.26
C ASN A 338 -2.97 -20.44 1.95
N ILE A 339 -3.96 -19.96 1.18
CA ILE A 339 -5.18 -19.38 1.77
C ILE A 339 -5.95 -20.39 2.60
N LYS A 340 -6.18 -21.61 2.11
CA LYS A 340 -6.88 -22.66 2.85
C LYS A 340 -6.19 -22.99 4.15
N ILE A 341 -4.86 -23.11 4.14
CA ILE A 341 -4.06 -23.37 5.36
C ILE A 341 -4.30 -22.25 6.38
N ARG A 342 -4.31 -20.98 5.94
CA ARG A 342 -4.54 -19.82 6.81
C ARG A 342 -5.97 -19.79 7.34
N LEU A 343 -6.98 -20.00 6.48
CA LEU A 343 -8.38 -20.04 6.89
C LEU A 343 -8.65 -21.15 7.93
N ASN A 344 -8.05 -22.33 7.73
CA ASN A 344 -8.14 -23.43 8.68
C ASN A 344 -7.52 -23.08 10.06
N ARG A 345 -6.44 -22.31 10.10
CA ARG A 345 -5.80 -21.87 11.36
C ARG A 345 -6.70 -20.95 12.19
N ILE A 346 -7.60 -20.22 11.55
CA ILE A 346 -8.53 -19.29 12.20
C ILE A 346 -9.96 -19.84 12.33
N GLY A 347 -10.16 -21.11 11.96
CA GLY A 347 -11.45 -21.79 12.12
C GLY A 347 -12.58 -21.31 11.20
N VAL A 348 -12.22 -20.82 9.99
CA VAL A 348 -13.16 -20.40 8.93
C VAL A 348 -13.18 -21.41 7.79
#